data_22373a32bf2d5e18d547ce66a174d943
#
_entry.id   22373a32bf2d5e18d547ce66a174d943
#
_cell.length_a   1.000
_cell.length_b   1.000
_cell.length_c   1.000
_cell.angle_alpha   90.00
_cell.angle_beta   90.00
_cell.angle_gamma   90.00
#
_symmetry.space_group_name_H-M   'P 1'
#
loop_
_entity.id
_entity.type
_entity.pdbx_description
1 polymer ?
#
loop_
_entity_poly.entity_id
_entity_poly.type
_entity_poly.pdbx_seq_one_letter_code
_entity_poly.pdbx_strand_id
1 'polypeptide(L)'
;MRDILDTITKWWDEGETFGLATVVRTFRSAPRDPGAALAVESDGEVVGSVSGGCVEGAVYELSTEVASSGQPVLQTYGVSDDDAFAVGLTCGGILDVFVEPINRETFPELGEIAAAVERGEPVAVATVISGPGQVGARRVIWGDVERASDGSLGSGERLDAAVDDDVRGMLAQGLTGVRRYGEHGERRGDELAVFVNSFTPPPRMLVFGAIDFAAAVARVGKFLGYHVTVCDARPIFATKSRFRDADEVVVDWPHRFLAGTEVDARTVICVLTHDPKFDVPVLEVALRTPAGYIGAMGSRRTHEDRLERLRAVGMTEAELARLRSPIGLDLGARTPEETAVSIAAELIQLRWGGTGHALTDTEGRIHHESAHA
;
A
#
# COMPACT_ATOMS: atom_id res chain seq x y z
N MET A 1 -6.72 -9.26 2.09
CA MET A 1 -6.90 -9.75 3.48
C MET A 1 -7.42 -8.68 4.44
N ARG A 2 -6.96 -7.42 4.39
CA ARG A 2 -7.43 -6.35 5.31
C ARG A 2 -8.96 -6.16 5.29
N ASP A 3 -9.57 -6.21 4.12
CA ASP A 3 -11.01 -6.02 3.87
C ASP A 3 -11.91 -7.13 4.44
N ILE A 4 -11.33 -8.27 4.82
CA ILE A 4 -12.05 -9.40 5.43
C ILE A 4 -11.62 -9.69 6.86
N LEU A 5 -10.67 -8.92 7.40
CA LEU A 5 -10.00 -9.22 8.67
C LEU A 5 -10.99 -9.32 9.83
N ASP A 6 -11.98 -8.43 9.91
CA ASP A 6 -13.00 -8.43 10.97
C ASP A 6 -13.82 -9.74 10.96
N THR A 7 -14.22 -10.20 9.77
CA THR A 7 -15.01 -11.44 9.63
C THR A 7 -14.19 -12.67 9.98
N ILE A 8 -12.97 -12.81 9.44
CA ILE A 8 -12.13 -13.98 9.73
C ILE A 8 -11.66 -14.02 11.20
N THR A 9 -11.49 -12.85 11.83
CA THR A 9 -11.17 -12.77 13.26
C THR A 9 -12.35 -13.26 14.10
N LYS A 10 -13.58 -12.93 13.71
CA LYS A 10 -14.78 -13.43 14.39
C LYS A 10 -14.86 -14.96 14.32
N TRP A 11 -14.71 -15.57 13.14
CA TRP A 11 -14.69 -17.03 12.97
C TRP A 11 -13.57 -17.68 13.81
N TRP A 12 -12.39 -17.06 13.82
CA TRP A 12 -11.26 -17.49 14.63
C TRP A 12 -11.56 -17.43 16.14
N ASP A 13 -12.25 -16.37 16.62
CA ASP A 13 -12.67 -16.21 18.01
C ASP A 13 -13.76 -17.23 18.41
N GLU A 14 -14.60 -17.63 17.48
CA GLU A 14 -15.61 -18.69 17.64
C GLU A 14 -14.98 -20.09 17.66
N GLY A 15 -13.71 -20.22 17.30
CA GLY A 15 -12.95 -21.47 17.29
C GLY A 15 -13.11 -22.28 16.01
N GLU A 16 -13.62 -21.64 14.94
CA GLU A 16 -13.83 -22.27 13.64
C GLU A 16 -12.50 -22.49 12.90
N THR A 17 -12.50 -23.51 12.03
CA THR A 17 -11.43 -23.72 11.05
C THR A 17 -11.94 -23.35 9.68
N PHE A 18 -11.27 -22.43 9.00
CA PHE A 18 -11.64 -21.96 7.67
C PHE A 18 -10.46 -22.01 6.69
N GLY A 19 -10.76 -22.08 5.40
CA GLY A 19 -9.77 -21.98 4.33
C GLY A 19 -9.53 -20.52 3.98
N LEU A 20 -8.27 -20.05 4.04
CA LEU A 20 -7.88 -18.71 3.63
C LEU A 20 -7.06 -18.78 2.35
N ALA A 21 -7.60 -18.26 1.26
CA ALA A 21 -6.95 -18.12 -0.03
C ALA A 21 -6.41 -16.70 -0.19
N THR A 22 -5.11 -16.56 -0.42
CA THR A 22 -4.45 -15.25 -0.58
C THR A 22 -3.73 -15.19 -1.93
N VAL A 23 -3.96 -14.13 -2.71
CA VAL A 23 -3.18 -13.83 -3.91
C VAL A 23 -1.76 -13.47 -3.48
N VAL A 24 -0.77 -14.27 -3.89
CA VAL A 24 0.63 -14.06 -3.52
C VAL A 24 1.48 -13.50 -4.66
N ARG A 25 1.12 -13.78 -5.90
CA ARG A 25 1.76 -13.23 -7.10
C ARG A 25 0.74 -13.00 -8.20
N THR A 26 1.02 -12.02 -9.03
CA THR A 26 0.24 -11.70 -10.21
C THR A 26 1.15 -11.50 -11.41
N PHE A 27 0.71 -11.96 -12.58
CA PHE A 27 1.44 -11.77 -13.83
C PHE A 27 0.47 -11.28 -14.91
N ARG A 28 0.92 -10.37 -15.77
CA ARG A 28 0.11 -9.73 -16.81
C ARG A 28 -1.01 -8.89 -16.20
N SER A 29 -2.19 -8.83 -16.84
CA SER A 29 -3.35 -8.03 -16.42
C SER A 29 -4.18 -8.79 -15.38
N ALA A 30 -3.69 -8.91 -14.15
CA ALA A 30 -4.43 -9.54 -13.08
C ALA A 30 -5.42 -8.54 -12.43
N PRO A 31 -6.64 -8.97 -12.03
CA PRO A 31 -7.69 -8.08 -11.54
C PRO A 31 -7.50 -7.64 -10.07
N ARG A 32 -6.68 -8.33 -9.30
CA ARG A 32 -6.43 -8.06 -7.87
C ARG A 32 -4.94 -8.15 -7.58
N ASP A 33 -4.47 -7.28 -6.69
CA ASP A 33 -3.07 -7.22 -6.26
C ASP A 33 -2.73 -8.33 -5.23
N PRO A 34 -1.44 -8.67 -5.04
CA PRO A 34 -0.99 -9.49 -3.94
C PRO A 34 -1.51 -8.98 -2.59
N GLY A 35 -1.98 -9.90 -1.73
CA GLY A 35 -2.64 -9.60 -0.46
C GLY A 35 -4.17 -9.54 -0.53
N ALA A 36 -4.76 -9.55 -1.73
CA ALA A 36 -6.19 -9.80 -1.87
C ALA A 36 -6.52 -11.23 -1.40
N ALA A 37 -7.63 -11.40 -0.69
CA ALA A 37 -7.94 -12.68 -0.08
C ALA A 37 -9.44 -13.02 -0.17
N LEU A 38 -9.71 -14.33 -0.12
CA LEU A 38 -11.02 -14.93 0.03
C LEU A 38 -10.93 -15.96 1.15
N ALA A 39 -11.90 -15.96 2.06
CA ALA A 39 -12.00 -16.97 3.10
C ALA A 39 -13.32 -17.74 2.99
N VAL A 40 -13.27 -19.04 3.32
CA VAL A 40 -14.41 -19.96 3.27
C VAL A 40 -14.51 -20.66 4.61
N GLU A 41 -15.61 -20.44 5.32
CA GLU A 41 -15.92 -21.10 6.58
C GLU A 41 -16.44 -22.54 6.40
N SER A 42 -16.46 -23.32 7.47
CA SER A 42 -16.89 -24.72 7.48
C SER A 42 -18.36 -24.93 7.05
N ASP A 43 -19.23 -23.95 7.30
CA ASP A 43 -20.66 -23.95 6.91
C ASP A 43 -20.90 -23.45 5.47
N GLY A 44 -19.84 -23.00 4.78
CA GLY A 44 -19.86 -22.51 3.40
C GLY A 44 -20.05 -21.02 3.25
N GLU A 45 -20.03 -20.23 4.34
CA GLU A 45 -19.98 -18.78 4.24
C GLU A 45 -18.67 -18.33 3.57
N VAL A 46 -18.76 -17.32 2.68
CA VAL A 46 -17.62 -16.82 1.90
C VAL A 46 -17.48 -15.32 2.10
N VAL A 47 -16.24 -14.86 2.33
CA VAL A 47 -15.92 -13.43 2.41
C VAL A 47 -14.70 -13.11 1.57
N GLY A 48 -14.69 -11.93 0.92
CA GLY A 48 -13.58 -11.44 0.10
C GLY A 48 -13.62 -11.91 -1.36
N SER A 49 -12.53 -11.69 -2.09
CA SER A 49 -12.37 -12.05 -3.50
C SER A 49 -10.90 -12.05 -3.90
N VAL A 50 -10.50 -12.96 -4.79
CA VAL A 50 -9.13 -13.07 -5.34
C VAL A 50 -9.03 -12.62 -6.80
N SER A 51 -10.14 -12.67 -7.55
CA SER A 51 -10.11 -12.41 -9.00
C SER A 51 -11.26 -11.51 -9.51
N GLY A 52 -12.23 -11.18 -8.65
CA GLY A 52 -13.45 -10.46 -9.07
C GLY A 52 -14.44 -11.29 -9.84
N GLY A 53 -14.46 -12.63 -9.66
CA GLY A 53 -15.46 -13.55 -10.20
C GLY A 53 -14.94 -14.60 -11.17
N CYS A 54 -13.68 -14.55 -11.60
CA CYS A 54 -13.18 -15.48 -12.63
C CYS A 54 -12.84 -16.87 -12.11
N VAL A 55 -12.20 -16.95 -10.93
CA VAL A 55 -11.70 -18.22 -10.36
C VAL A 55 -12.28 -18.52 -8.97
N GLU A 56 -13.19 -17.69 -8.46
CA GLU A 56 -13.76 -17.82 -7.11
C GLU A 56 -14.36 -19.19 -6.83
N GLY A 57 -15.03 -19.82 -7.80
CA GLY A 57 -15.60 -21.16 -7.64
C GLY A 57 -14.53 -22.22 -7.39
N ALA A 58 -13.45 -22.24 -8.18
CA ALA A 58 -12.34 -23.16 -8.00
C ALA A 58 -11.57 -22.90 -6.69
N VAL A 59 -11.41 -21.62 -6.31
CA VAL A 59 -10.78 -21.22 -5.04
C VAL A 59 -11.65 -21.61 -3.85
N TYR A 60 -12.97 -21.51 -3.96
CA TYR A 60 -13.92 -21.99 -2.95
C TYR A 60 -13.75 -23.48 -2.67
N GLU A 61 -13.78 -24.30 -3.74
CA GLU A 61 -13.62 -25.76 -3.62
C GLU A 61 -12.27 -26.11 -2.98
N LEU A 62 -11.17 -25.49 -3.45
CA LEU A 62 -9.84 -25.72 -2.89
C LEU A 62 -9.75 -25.26 -1.42
N SER A 63 -10.35 -24.12 -1.06
CA SER A 63 -10.36 -23.63 0.32
C SER A 63 -11.10 -24.57 1.28
N THR A 64 -12.21 -25.15 0.83
CA THR A 64 -12.96 -26.15 1.60
C THR A 64 -12.15 -27.46 1.78
N GLU A 65 -11.45 -27.91 0.73
CA GLU A 65 -10.56 -29.07 0.81
C GLU A 65 -9.41 -28.83 1.77
N VAL A 66 -8.75 -27.67 1.67
CA VAL A 66 -7.61 -27.30 2.52
C VAL A 66 -8.03 -27.14 3.98
N ALA A 67 -9.19 -26.56 4.27
CA ALA A 67 -9.71 -26.46 5.63
C ALA A 67 -9.91 -27.86 6.26
N SER A 68 -10.35 -28.84 5.48
CA SER A 68 -10.59 -30.20 5.95
C SER A 68 -9.32 -31.07 6.00
N SER A 69 -8.41 -30.94 5.03
CA SER A 69 -7.17 -31.73 4.96
C SER A 69 -6.07 -31.23 5.88
N GLY A 70 -6.11 -29.96 6.25
CA GLY A 70 -5.05 -29.31 7.04
C GLY A 70 -3.76 -29.03 6.26
N GLN A 71 -3.74 -29.27 4.94
CA GLN A 71 -2.53 -29.12 4.12
C GLN A 71 -2.60 -27.87 3.26
N PRO A 72 -1.67 -26.89 3.42
CA PRO A 72 -1.64 -25.70 2.59
C PRO A 72 -1.23 -26.02 1.15
N VAL A 73 -1.79 -25.29 0.18
CA VAL A 73 -1.57 -25.47 -1.25
C VAL A 73 -1.26 -24.13 -1.93
N LEU A 74 -0.24 -24.12 -2.80
CA LEU A 74 0.01 -23.01 -3.72
C LEU A 74 -0.51 -23.41 -5.11
N GLN A 75 -1.56 -22.72 -5.59
CA GLN A 75 -2.21 -23.01 -6.87
C GLN A 75 -2.06 -21.85 -7.84
N THR A 76 -1.69 -22.15 -9.08
CA THR A 76 -1.64 -21.16 -10.18
C THR A 76 -2.92 -21.26 -11.02
N TYR A 77 -3.54 -20.10 -11.30
CA TYR A 77 -4.71 -19.96 -12.17
C TYR A 77 -4.40 -19.07 -13.37
N GLY A 78 -4.99 -19.39 -14.53
CA GLY A 78 -4.86 -18.56 -15.75
C GLY A 78 -3.78 -19.03 -16.74
N VAL A 79 -3.17 -20.18 -16.55
CA VAL A 79 -2.28 -20.81 -17.54
C VAL A 79 -3.14 -21.46 -18.63
N SER A 80 -3.05 -20.97 -19.86
CA SER A 80 -3.79 -21.54 -21.00
C SER A 80 -2.97 -22.60 -21.73
N ASP A 81 -3.62 -23.52 -22.32
CA ASP A 81 -3.65 -24.14 -23.65
C ASP A 81 -3.66 -25.67 -23.69
N ASP A 82 -3.28 -26.45 -22.68
CA ASP A 82 -3.29 -27.88 -22.81
C ASP A 82 -4.00 -28.67 -21.68
N ASP A 83 -4.43 -28.01 -20.59
CA ASP A 83 -5.20 -28.68 -19.54
C ASP A 83 -6.70 -28.39 -19.68
N ALA A 84 -7.48 -29.43 -20.02
CA ALA A 84 -8.93 -29.39 -20.20
C ALA A 84 -9.74 -28.96 -18.94
N PHE A 85 -9.05 -28.66 -17.84
CA PHE A 85 -9.61 -28.21 -16.55
C PHE A 85 -9.04 -26.86 -16.08
N ALA A 86 -8.24 -26.18 -16.90
CA ALA A 86 -7.69 -24.87 -16.53
C ALA A 86 -8.81 -23.83 -16.48
N VAL A 87 -9.17 -23.38 -15.28
CA VAL A 87 -10.04 -22.21 -15.08
C VAL A 87 -9.25 -20.98 -15.51
N GLY A 88 -9.48 -20.54 -16.76
CA GLY A 88 -8.77 -19.40 -17.35
C GLY A 88 -9.32 -18.07 -16.87
N LEU A 89 -8.43 -17.11 -16.61
CA LEU A 89 -8.81 -15.72 -16.40
C LEU A 89 -9.17 -15.07 -17.74
N THR A 90 -10.38 -14.55 -17.87
CA THR A 90 -10.86 -13.91 -19.11
C THR A 90 -10.04 -12.70 -19.53
N CYS A 91 -9.27 -12.10 -18.62
CA CYS A 91 -8.33 -10.99 -18.88
C CYS A 91 -6.94 -11.46 -19.36
N GLY A 92 -6.68 -12.78 -19.42
CA GLY A 92 -5.36 -13.32 -19.76
C GLY A 92 -4.29 -13.13 -18.68
N GLY A 93 -4.68 -12.76 -17.46
CA GLY A 93 -3.79 -12.68 -16.30
C GLY A 93 -3.44 -14.07 -15.74
N ILE A 94 -2.42 -14.12 -14.88
CA ILE A 94 -2.05 -15.31 -14.13
C ILE A 94 -2.01 -14.91 -12.66
N LEU A 95 -2.60 -15.74 -11.79
CA LEU A 95 -2.61 -15.59 -10.34
C LEU A 95 -1.99 -16.80 -9.67
N ASP A 96 -1.04 -16.57 -8.77
CA ASP A 96 -0.64 -17.57 -7.78
C ASP A 96 -1.45 -17.28 -6.51
N VAL A 97 -2.22 -18.27 -6.06
CA VAL A 97 -3.04 -18.19 -4.84
C VAL A 97 -2.53 -19.23 -3.86
N PHE A 98 -2.16 -18.77 -2.68
CA PHE A 98 -1.80 -19.64 -1.56
C PHE A 98 -3.04 -19.86 -0.69
N VAL A 99 -3.39 -21.11 -0.49
CA VAL A 99 -4.56 -21.53 0.30
C VAL A 99 -4.09 -22.30 1.52
N GLU A 100 -4.57 -21.92 2.69
CA GLU A 100 -4.13 -22.49 3.95
C GLU A 100 -5.27 -22.63 4.97
N PRO A 101 -5.20 -23.60 5.89
CA PRO A 101 -6.18 -23.77 6.95
C PRO A 101 -5.86 -22.81 8.10
N ILE A 102 -6.84 -22.02 8.51
CA ILE A 102 -6.70 -21.06 9.61
C ILE A 102 -7.60 -21.45 10.77
N ASN A 103 -6.99 -21.53 11.96
CA ASN A 103 -7.65 -21.66 13.25
C ASN A 103 -6.70 -21.16 14.36
N ARG A 104 -7.07 -21.32 15.63
CA ARG A 104 -6.25 -20.86 16.78
C ARG A 104 -4.91 -21.58 16.91
N GLU A 105 -4.78 -22.81 16.40
CA GLU A 105 -3.54 -23.59 16.48
C GLU A 105 -2.60 -23.25 15.32
N THR A 106 -3.15 -23.08 14.10
CA THR A 106 -2.38 -22.82 12.87
C THR A 106 -1.99 -21.34 12.73
N PHE A 107 -2.75 -20.41 13.35
CA PHE A 107 -2.45 -18.97 13.33
C PHE A 107 -2.85 -18.30 14.65
N PRO A 108 -2.12 -18.58 15.75
CA PRO A 108 -2.44 -18.06 17.09
C PRO A 108 -2.38 -16.54 17.20
N GLU A 109 -1.59 -15.85 16.36
CA GLU A 109 -1.38 -14.41 16.41
C GLU A 109 -2.49 -13.60 15.70
N LEU A 110 -3.45 -14.23 15.00
CA LEU A 110 -4.45 -13.54 14.16
C LEU A 110 -5.25 -12.48 14.93
N GLY A 111 -5.69 -12.80 16.16
CA GLY A 111 -6.45 -11.85 16.98
C GLY A 111 -5.62 -10.61 17.36
N GLU A 112 -4.33 -10.79 17.67
CA GLU A 112 -3.44 -9.68 18.00
C GLU A 112 -3.08 -8.83 16.79
N ILE A 113 -2.92 -9.46 15.61
CA ILE A 113 -2.73 -8.76 14.33
C ILE A 113 -3.97 -7.90 14.02
N ALA A 114 -5.19 -8.46 14.17
CA ALA A 114 -6.42 -7.71 13.94
C ALA A 114 -6.51 -6.49 14.86
N ALA A 115 -6.23 -6.66 16.15
CA ALA A 115 -6.21 -5.56 17.11
C ALA A 115 -5.16 -4.48 16.76
N ALA A 116 -3.96 -4.86 16.31
CA ALA A 116 -2.94 -3.92 15.86
C ALA A 116 -3.39 -3.14 14.62
N VAL A 117 -3.99 -3.81 13.64
CA VAL A 117 -4.53 -3.18 12.42
C VAL A 117 -5.65 -2.19 12.77
N GLU A 118 -6.55 -2.52 13.70
CA GLU A 118 -7.61 -1.64 14.17
C GLU A 118 -7.04 -0.38 14.85
N ARG A 119 -5.97 -0.52 15.66
CA ARG A 119 -5.28 0.62 16.26
C ARG A 119 -4.42 1.43 15.28
N GLY A 120 -4.32 0.99 14.01
CA GLY A 120 -3.46 1.62 13.01
C GLY A 120 -1.97 1.36 13.24
N GLU A 121 -1.60 0.34 14.00
CA GLU A 121 -0.22 -0.07 14.23
C GLU A 121 0.28 -0.92 13.06
N PRO A 122 1.47 -0.62 12.51
CA PRO A 122 2.01 -1.42 11.42
C PRO A 122 2.36 -2.84 11.87
N VAL A 123 1.97 -3.84 11.09
CA VAL A 123 2.33 -5.24 11.30
C VAL A 123 2.47 -5.95 9.96
N ALA A 124 3.38 -6.91 9.85
CA ALA A 124 3.50 -7.76 8.67
C ALA A 124 3.51 -9.24 9.06
N VAL A 125 2.94 -10.05 8.18
CA VAL A 125 2.96 -11.52 8.27
C VAL A 125 3.77 -12.07 7.13
N ALA A 126 4.87 -12.77 7.45
CA ALA A 126 5.70 -13.50 6.51
C ALA A 126 5.34 -14.98 6.59
N THR A 127 4.92 -15.57 5.46
CA THR A 127 4.47 -16.98 5.37
C THR A 127 5.29 -17.72 4.34
N VAL A 128 5.82 -18.90 4.68
CA VAL A 128 6.46 -19.81 3.72
C VAL A 128 5.40 -20.37 2.77
N ILE A 129 5.48 -20.07 1.49
CA ILE A 129 4.52 -20.50 0.47
C ILE A 129 5.03 -21.62 -0.43
N SER A 130 6.36 -21.79 -0.52
CA SER A 130 6.99 -22.92 -1.22
C SER A 130 8.47 -23.04 -0.89
N GLY A 131 9.03 -24.23 -1.10
CA GLY A 131 10.46 -24.53 -0.92
C GLY A 131 10.71 -25.57 0.17
N PRO A 132 11.99 -25.80 0.53
CA PRO A 132 12.36 -26.69 1.62
C PRO A 132 11.89 -26.07 2.95
N GLY A 133 11.39 -26.90 3.86
CA GLY A 133 10.89 -26.50 5.17
C GLY A 133 9.39 -26.65 5.30
N GLN A 134 8.82 -26.01 6.31
CA GLN A 134 7.40 -26.14 6.64
C GLN A 134 6.59 -25.09 5.87
N VAL A 135 5.94 -25.49 4.77
CA VAL A 135 4.97 -24.63 4.07
C VAL A 135 3.82 -24.27 5.02
N GLY A 136 3.45 -23.00 5.06
CA GLY A 136 2.48 -22.45 6.03
C GLY A 136 3.12 -21.94 7.33
N ALA A 137 4.43 -22.19 7.58
CA ALA A 137 5.12 -21.59 8.72
C ALA A 137 5.14 -20.07 8.60
N ARG A 138 4.92 -19.40 9.75
CA ARG A 138 4.73 -17.95 9.80
C ARG A 138 5.66 -17.26 10.76
N ARG A 139 5.93 -16.00 10.44
CA ARG A 139 6.58 -15.04 11.32
C ARG A 139 5.84 -13.72 11.28
N VAL A 140 5.52 -13.17 12.44
CA VAL A 140 4.82 -11.89 12.61
C VAL A 140 5.83 -10.83 13.03
N ILE A 141 5.94 -9.78 12.25
CA ILE A 141 6.88 -8.68 12.44
C ILE A 141 6.07 -7.41 12.77
N TRP A 142 6.27 -6.88 13.97
CA TRP A 142 5.59 -5.69 14.46
C TRP A 142 6.32 -4.41 14.01
N GLY A 143 5.55 -3.33 13.83
CA GLY A 143 6.11 -2.03 13.47
C GLY A 143 6.93 -1.39 14.61
N ASP A 144 6.62 -1.75 15.85
CA ASP A 144 7.46 -1.42 17.01
C ASP A 144 8.75 -2.24 16.96
N VAL A 145 9.88 -1.56 16.76
CA VAL A 145 11.20 -2.20 16.62
C VAL A 145 11.72 -2.79 17.93
N GLU A 146 11.20 -2.34 19.07
CA GLU A 146 11.55 -2.87 20.40
C GLU A 146 10.79 -4.17 20.70
N ARG A 147 9.70 -4.43 19.98
CA ARG A 147 8.94 -5.66 20.10
C ARG A 147 9.59 -6.77 19.28
N ALA A 148 9.83 -7.92 19.92
CA ALA A 148 10.30 -9.12 19.23
C ALA A 148 9.26 -9.64 18.23
N SER A 149 9.72 -10.23 17.14
CA SER A 149 8.86 -10.92 16.18
C SER A 149 8.36 -12.25 16.76
N ASP A 150 7.13 -12.63 16.46
CA ASP A 150 6.51 -13.87 16.91
C ASP A 150 6.59 -14.96 15.81
N GLY A 151 6.58 -16.23 16.22
CA GLY A 151 6.64 -17.38 15.30
C GLY A 151 8.03 -17.64 14.71
N SER A 152 8.11 -18.63 13.79
CA SER A 152 9.32 -19.01 13.07
C SER A 152 8.99 -19.62 11.70
N LEU A 153 9.86 -19.43 10.73
CA LEU A 153 9.74 -19.99 9.38
C LEU A 153 10.26 -21.45 9.28
N GLY A 154 10.76 -22.01 10.38
CA GLY A 154 11.11 -23.43 10.47
C GLY A 154 12.49 -23.82 9.94
N SER A 155 13.25 -22.92 9.32
CA SER A 155 14.59 -23.20 8.78
C SER A 155 15.74 -22.57 9.59
N GLY A 156 15.45 -22.17 10.83
CA GLY A 156 16.44 -21.69 11.81
C GLY A 156 16.54 -20.18 11.93
N GLU A 157 17.21 -19.74 13.03
CA GLU A 157 17.30 -18.32 13.43
C GLU A 157 17.91 -17.39 12.38
N ARG A 158 18.77 -17.90 11.51
CA ARG A 158 19.42 -17.10 10.47
C ARG A 158 18.44 -16.68 9.38
N LEU A 159 17.53 -17.59 8.98
CA LEU A 159 16.45 -17.25 8.04
C LEU A 159 15.48 -16.24 8.70
N ASP A 160 15.06 -16.52 9.94
CA ASP A 160 14.16 -15.65 10.69
C ASP A 160 14.71 -14.22 10.78
N ALA A 161 15.99 -14.06 11.12
CA ALA A 161 16.64 -12.76 11.21
C ALA A 161 16.76 -12.04 9.85
N ALA A 162 17.05 -12.77 8.77
CA ALA A 162 17.13 -12.20 7.43
C ALA A 162 15.77 -11.72 6.95
N VAL A 163 14.71 -12.49 7.24
CA VAL A 163 13.33 -12.13 6.91
C VAL A 163 12.86 -10.94 7.76
N ASP A 164 13.14 -10.91 9.05
CA ASP A 164 12.80 -9.77 9.91
C ASP A 164 13.36 -8.45 9.38
N ASP A 165 14.61 -8.43 8.95
CA ASP A 165 15.27 -7.25 8.43
C ASP A 165 14.65 -6.78 7.10
N ASP A 166 14.45 -7.70 6.15
CA ASP A 166 13.83 -7.39 4.86
C ASP A 166 12.36 -6.97 5.00
N VAL A 167 11.61 -7.64 5.88
CA VAL A 167 10.18 -7.35 6.12
C VAL A 167 9.98 -6.01 6.82
N ARG A 168 10.87 -5.60 7.74
CA ARG A 168 10.83 -4.25 8.30
C ARG A 168 10.98 -3.18 7.22
N GLY A 169 11.87 -3.40 6.24
CA GLY A 169 12.01 -2.52 5.08
C GLY A 169 10.74 -2.46 4.22
N MET A 170 10.11 -3.62 3.97
CA MET A 170 8.84 -3.69 3.23
C MET A 170 7.70 -3.02 3.99
N LEU A 171 7.60 -3.25 5.29
CA LEU A 171 6.57 -2.68 6.16
C LEU A 171 6.66 -1.14 6.19
N ALA A 172 7.88 -0.58 6.31
CA ALA A 172 8.09 0.87 6.26
C ALA A 172 7.60 1.50 4.94
N GLN A 173 7.65 0.75 3.84
CA GLN A 173 7.19 1.18 2.52
C GLN A 173 5.74 0.77 2.22
N GLY A 174 5.10 -0.05 3.08
CA GLY A 174 3.76 -0.59 2.86
C GLY A 174 3.70 -1.58 1.70
N LEU A 175 4.79 -2.32 1.46
CA LEU A 175 4.89 -3.28 0.36
C LEU A 175 4.40 -4.67 0.79
N THR A 176 3.62 -5.31 -0.07
CA THR A 176 3.18 -6.70 0.02
C THR A 176 3.69 -7.46 -1.19
N GLY A 177 4.25 -8.66 -1.00
CA GLY A 177 4.76 -9.46 -2.11
C GLY A 177 5.66 -10.61 -1.66
N VAL A 178 6.24 -11.35 -2.62
CA VAL A 178 7.08 -12.51 -2.35
C VAL A 178 8.54 -12.12 -2.30
N ARG A 179 9.25 -12.64 -1.29
CA ARG A 179 10.71 -12.64 -1.20
C ARG A 179 11.25 -14.05 -1.37
N ARG A 180 12.45 -14.16 -1.93
CA ARG A 180 13.12 -15.43 -2.14
C ARG A 180 14.39 -15.49 -1.33
N TYR A 181 14.66 -16.67 -0.78
CA TYR A 181 15.82 -16.92 0.06
C TYR A 181 16.43 -18.29 -0.28
N GLY A 182 17.72 -18.47 0.02
CA GLY A 182 18.32 -19.78 0.16
C GLY A 182 17.79 -20.51 1.38
N GLU A 183 18.03 -21.80 1.47
CA GLU A 183 17.56 -22.67 2.56
C GLU A 183 17.95 -22.15 3.96
N HIS A 184 19.09 -21.44 4.06
CA HIS A 184 19.60 -20.90 5.32
C HIS A 184 19.50 -19.38 5.43
N GLY A 185 18.64 -18.73 4.63
CA GLY A 185 18.41 -17.29 4.68
C GLY A 185 19.35 -16.45 3.80
N GLU A 186 19.98 -17.05 2.82
CA GLU A 186 20.77 -16.34 1.80
C GLU A 186 19.85 -15.49 0.92
N ARG A 187 20.09 -14.16 0.88
CA ARG A 187 19.28 -13.21 0.07
C ARG A 187 19.43 -13.37 -1.46
N ARG A 188 20.35 -14.20 -1.92
CA ARG A 188 20.59 -14.50 -3.34
C ARG A 188 20.12 -15.90 -3.73
N GLY A 189 19.49 -16.64 -2.82
CA GLY A 189 18.87 -17.93 -3.10
C GLY A 189 17.46 -17.77 -3.68
N ASP A 190 16.91 -18.82 -4.27
CA ASP A 190 15.55 -18.90 -4.78
C ASP A 190 14.81 -20.19 -4.38
N GLU A 191 15.43 -20.96 -3.47
CA GLU A 191 14.91 -22.25 -3.02
C GLU A 191 13.66 -22.12 -2.16
N LEU A 192 13.58 -21.03 -1.35
CA LEU A 192 12.48 -20.76 -0.44
C LEU A 192 11.74 -19.49 -0.86
N ALA A 193 10.41 -19.57 -1.00
CA ALA A 193 9.57 -18.41 -1.24
C ALA A 193 8.77 -18.06 0.02
N VAL A 194 8.90 -16.82 0.46
CA VAL A 194 8.19 -16.25 1.60
C VAL A 194 7.28 -15.13 1.11
N PHE A 195 5.98 -15.25 1.33
CA PHE A 195 5.03 -14.18 1.05
C PHE A 195 4.94 -13.25 2.26
N VAL A 196 5.09 -11.96 2.03
CA VAL A 196 4.98 -10.91 3.04
C VAL A 196 3.69 -10.14 2.81
N ASN A 197 2.79 -10.18 3.77
CA ASN A 197 1.55 -9.41 3.79
C ASN A 197 1.67 -8.26 4.80
N SER A 198 1.79 -7.02 4.32
CA SER A 198 1.99 -5.85 5.16
C SER A 198 0.67 -5.12 5.45
N PHE A 199 0.39 -4.90 6.72
CA PHE A 199 -0.73 -4.11 7.22
C PHE A 199 -0.20 -2.79 7.78
N THR A 200 -0.21 -1.74 6.96
CA THR A 200 0.22 -0.41 7.35
C THR A 200 -0.96 0.55 7.40
N PRO A 201 -0.97 1.55 8.28
CA PRO A 201 -2.00 2.59 8.24
C PRO A 201 -2.03 3.25 6.85
N PRO A 202 -3.16 3.86 6.47
CA PRO A 202 -3.25 4.63 5.24
C PRO A 202 -2.11 5.64 5.12
N PRO A 203 -1.49 5.81 3.93
CA PRO A 203 -0.48 6.84 3.74
C PRO A 203 -1.08 8.23 3.97
N ARG A 204 -0.30 9.17 4.46
CA ARG A 204 -0.76 10.53 4.74
C ARG A 204 -0.74 11.41 3.50
N MET A 205 -1.78 12.24 3.33
CA MET A 205 -1.79 13.34 2.39
C MET A 205 -1.98 14.65 3.15
N LEU A 206 -0.94 15.48 3.19
CA LEU A 206 -0.92 16.78 3.87
C LEU A 206 -1.19 17.88 2.84
N VAL A 207 -2.33 18.55 2.94
CA VAL A 207 -2.76 19.60 2.01
C VAL A 207 -2.69 20.95 2.73
N PHE A 208 -1.79 21.82 2.28
CA PHE A 208 -1.58 23.15 2.83
C PHE A 208 -2.27 24.22 1.99
N GLY A 209 -3.22 24.93 2.61
CA GLY A 209 -4.03 25.98 2.00
C GLY A 209 -5.50 25.60 1.86
N ALA A 210 -6.37 26.29 2.62
CA ALA A 210 -7.81 26.04 2.66
C ALA A 210 -8.55 26.79 1.53
N ILE A 211 -8.32 26.35 0.29
CA ILE A 211 -8.95 26.86 -0.93
C ILE A 211 -9.82 25.78 -1.60
N ASP A 212 -10.57 26.12 -2.63
CA ASP A 212 -11.46 25.16 -3.30
C ASP A 212 -10.72 23.98 -3.95
N PHE A 213 -9.53 24.23 -4.47
CA PHE A 213 -8.65 23.16 -4.97
C PHE A 213 -8.28 22.13 -3.88
N ALA A 214 -8.08 22.58 -2.64
CA ALA A 214 -7.80 21.69 -1.53
C ALA A 214 -8.97 20.75 -1.20
N ALA A 215 -10.21 21.21 -1.37
CA ALA A 215 -11.39 20.37 -1.18
C ALA A 215 -11.46 19.25 -2.23
N ALA A 216 -11.19 19.58 -3.50
CA ALA A 216 -11.14 18.60 -4.58
C ALA A 216 -9.98 17.59 -4.39
N VAL A 217 -8.79 18.05 -4.00
CA VAL A 217 -7.62 17.20 -3.70
C VAL A 217 -7.91 16.29 -2.51
N ALA A 218 -8.55 16.80 -1.45
CA ALA A 218 -8.93 15.99 -0.28
C ALA A 218 -9.87 14.85 -0.66
N ARG A 219 -10.88 15.13 -1.50
CA ARG A 219 -11.83 14.11 -1.99
C ARG A 219 -11.13 13.03 -2.79
N VAL A 220 -10.27 13.39 -3.74
CA VAL A 220 -9.52 12.42 -4.55
C VAL A 220 -8.49 11.67 -3.69
N GLY A 221 -7.84 12.33 -2.74
CA GLY A 221 -6.94 11.71 -1.79
C GLY A 221 -7.65 10.62 -0.97
N LYS A 222 -8.85 10.91 -0.44
CA LYS A 222 -9.68 9.90 0.24
C LYS A 222 -10.05 8.74 -0.68
N PHE A 223 -10.46 9.02 -1.90
CA PHE A 223 -10.78 7.99 -2.90
C PHE A 223 -9.58 7.07 -3.18
N LEU A 224 -8.36 7.61 -3.16
CA LEU A 224 -7.11 6.84 -3.34
C LEU A 224 -6.61 6.18 -2.04
N GLY A 225 -7.35 6.25 -0.93
CA GLY A 225 -7.03 5.58 0.33
C GLY A 225 -6.03 6.32 1.23
N TYR A 226 -5.81 7.62 1.01
CA TYR A 226 -4.99 8.44 1.91
C TYR A 226 -5.76 8.85 3.18
N HIS A 227 -5.04 8.98 4.29
CA HIS A 227 -5.48 9.79 5.43
C HIS A 227 -5.17 11.26 5.12
N VAL A 228 -6.21 12.06 4.92
CA VAL A 228 -6.07 13.43 4.40
C VAL A 228 -6.20 14.45 5.54
N THR A 229 -5.18 15.29 5.70
CA THR A 229 -5.17 16.44 6.60
C THR A 229 -5.10 17.75 5.80
N VAL A 230 -6.04 18.66 6.01
CA VAL A 230 -6.01 20.01 5.44
C VAL A 230 -5.59 21.00 6.51
N CYS A 231 -4.53 21.78 6.25
CA CYS A 231 -4.00 22.76 7.19
C CYS A 231 -3.96 24.19 6.58
N ASP A 232 -4.45 25.17 7.31
CA ASP A 232 -4.35 26.59 6.95
C ASP A 232 -4.31 27.46 8.23
N ALA A 233 -3.54 28.52 8.21
CA ALA A 233 -3.42 29.44 9.34
C ALA A 233 -4.69 30.32 9.59
N ARG A 234 -5.63 30.33 8.67
CA ARG A 234 -6.81 31.17 8.68
C ARG A 234 -8.06 30.40 9.14
N PRO A 235 -8.51 30.56 10.39
CA PRO A 235 -9.58 29.75 10.97
C PRO A 235 -10.92 29.85 10.21
N ILE A 236 -11.19 30.99 9.58
CA ILE A 236 -12.42 31.20 8.80
C ILE A 236 -12.49 30.35 7.53
N PHE A 237 -11.35 29.87 7.02
CA PHE A 237 -11.25 29.03 5.83
C PHE A 237 -11.03 27.56 6.18
N ALA A 238 -10.25 27.25 7.21
CA ALA A 238 -9.98 25.89 7.65
C ALA A 238 -11.11 25.36 8.53
N THR A 239 -12.22 24.96 7.91
CA THR A 239 -13.40 24.45 8.63
C THR A 239 -13.80 23.07 8.13
N LYS A 240 -14.27 22.20 9.04
CA LYS A 240 -14.72 20.84 8.69
C LYS A 240 -15.90 20.85 7.71
N SER A 241 -16.73 21.90 7.75
CA SER A 241 -17.86 22.05 6.82
C SER A 241 -17.42 22.26 5.36
N ARG A 242 -16.26 22.89 5.13
CA ARG A 242 -15.68 23.09 3.80
C ARG A 242 -14.91 21.87 3.32
N PHE A 243 -14.29 21.12 4.24
CA PHE A 243 -13.43 19.97 3.93
C PHE A 243 -14.02 18.69 4.53
N ARG A 244 -15.23 18.32 4.10
CA ARG A 244 -15.97 17.17 4.65
C ARG A 244 -15.27 15.85 4.38
N ASP A 245 -14.54 15.75 3.25
CA ASP A 245 -13.83 14.57 2.82
C ASP A 245 -12.44 14.42 3.48
N ALA A 246 -11.91 15.46 4.14
CA ALA A 246 -10.68 15.37 4.90
C ALA A 246 -10.91 14.63 6.24
N ASP A 247 -9.98 13.81 6.69
CA ASP A 247 -10.00 13.19 8.01
C ASP A 247 -9.79 14.23 9.09
N GLU A 248 -8.84 15.14 8.86
CA GLU A 248 -8.50 16.22 9.77
C GLU A 248 -8.49 17.58 9.09
N VAL A 249 -8.91 18.61 9.84
CA VAL A 249 -8.77 20.02 9.44
C VAL A 249 -8.09 20.76 10.57
N VAL A 250 -6.91 21.29 10.30
CA VAL A 250 -6.03 21.92 11.29
C VAL A 250 -5.90 23.41 11.03
N VAL A 251 -6.08 24.20 12.10
CA VAL A 251 -5.85 25.64 12.10
C VAL A 251 -4.49 25.92 12.72
N ASP A 252 -3.46 26.00 11.90
CA ASP A 252 -2.09 26.32 12.33
C ASP A 252 -1.29 26.88 11.15
N TRP A 253 -0.13 27.45 11.45
CA TRP A 253 0.85 27.82 10.43
C TRP A 253 1.39 26.55 9.74
N PRO A 254 1.30 26.43 8.40
CA PRO A 254 1.70 25.22 7.66
C PRO A 254 3.06 24.63 8.07
N HIS A 255 4.10 25.47 8.18
CA HIS A 255 5.44 25.04 8.56
C HIS A 255 5.54 24.54 10.01
N ARG A 256 4.76 25.12 10.94
CA ARG A 256 4.75 24.67 12.35
C ARG A 256 4.08 23.33 12.49
N PHE A 257 2.90 23.18 11.86
CA PHE A 257 2.19 21.91 11.83
C PHE A 257 3.06 20.82 11.22
N LEU A 258 3.66 21.08 10.04
CA LEU A 258 4.52 20.10 9.37
C LEU A 258 5.75 19.70 10.20
N ALA A 259 6.39 20.65 10.89
CA ALA A 259 7.55 20.38 11.76
C ALA A 259 7.22 19.48 12.96
N GLY A 260 5.95 19.47 13.41
CA GLY A 260 5.46 18.60 14.48
C GLY A 260 4.75 17.33 13.99
N THR A 261 4.70 17.08 12.67
CA THR A 261 4.02 15.95 12.06
C THR A 261 5.02 14.88 11.66
N GLU A 262 4.71 13.62 11.99
CA GLU A 262 5.48 12.49 11.47
C GLU A 262 5.28 12.36 9.97
N VAL A 263 6.38 12.31 9.23
CA VAL A 263 6.45 12.20 7.77
C VAL A 263 7.30 11.00 7.40
N ASP A 264 6.75 10.11 6.58
CA ASP A 264 7.43 8.94 6.04
C ASP A 264 7.56 9.00 4.51
N ALA A 265 8.19 7.99 3.91
CA ALA A 265 8.38 7.90 2.46
C ALA A 265 7.07 7.71 1.66
N ARG A 266 5.95 7.41 2.33
CA ARG A 266 4.62 7.27 1.71
C ARG A 266 3.80 8.56 1.81
N THR A 267 4.29 9.55 2.57
CA THR A 267 3.62 10.82 2.79
C THR A 267 3.64 11.67 1.53
N VAL A 268 2.50 12.23 1.18
CA VAL A 268 2.28 13.18 0.09
C VAL A 268 2.05 14.57 0.66
N ILE A 269 2.79 15.56 0.20
CA ILE A 269 2.66 16.96 0.59
C ILE A 269 2.21 17.79 -0.61
N CYS A 270 1.02 18.43 -0.51
CA CYS A 270 0.45 19.31 -1.51
C CYS A 270 0.38 20.75 -0.97
N VAL A 271 1.23 21.65 -1.47
CA VAL A 271 1.22 23.07 -1.12
C VAL A 271 0.38 23.83 -2.14
N LEU A 272 -0.86 24.16 -1.76
CA LEU A 272 -1.86 24.78 -2.62
C LEU A 272 -2.09 26.26 -2.29
N THR A 273 -1.26 26.85 -1.42
CA THR A 273 -1.26 28.29 -1.14
C THR A 273 -0.62 29.08 -2.28
N HIS A 274 -0.89 30.37 -2.34
CA HIS A 274 -0.31 31.29 -3.33
C HIS A 274 0.44 32.45 -2.69
N ASP A 275 0.62 32.41 -1.38
CA ASP A 275 1.27 33.50 -0.63
C ASP A 275 2.66 33.04 -0.15
N PRO A 276 3.73 33.72 -0.60
CA PRO A 276 5.10 33.37 -0.24
C PRO A 276 5.37 33.26 1.26
N LYS A 277 4.60 33.96 2.10
CA LYS A 277 4.74 33.87 3.56
C LYS A 277 4.35 32.52 4.13
N PHE A 278 3.52 31.74 3.40
CA PHE A 278 3.17 30.36 3.72
C PHE A 278 4.01 29.35 2.92
N ASP A 279 4.16 29.60 1.60
CA ASP A 279 4.81 28.67 0.67
C ASP A 279 6.28 28.43 1.03
N VAL A 280 7.05 29.50 1.22
CA VAL A 280 8.50 29.38 1.44
C VAL A 280 8.80 28.64 2.74
N PRO A 281 8.23 29.01 3.91
CA PRO A 281 8.51 28.31 5.16
C PRO A 281 8.05 26.85 5.17
N VAL A 282 6.89 26.51 4.57
CA VAL A 282 6.42 25.13 4.56
C VAL A 282 7.25 24.26 3.61
N LEU A 283 7.68 24.79 2.45
CA LEU A 283 8.55 24.08 1.52
C LEU A 283 9.96 23.88 2.06
N GLU A 284 10.50 24.86 2.81
CA GLU A 284 11.78 24.71 3.50
C GLU A 284 11.78 23.51 4.46
N VAL A 285 10.70 23.31 5.21
CA VAL A 285 10.53 22.13 6.07
C VAL A 285 10.29 20.88 5.22
N ALA A 286 9.34 20.92 4.27
CA ALA A 286 8.91 19.76 3.48
C ALA A 286 10.06 19.12 2.71
N LEU A 287 10.90 19.90 2.05
CA LEU A 287 12.00 19.43 1.21
C LEU A 287 13.12 18.72 2.00
N ARG A 288 13.14 18.87 3.33
CA ARG A 288 14.05 18.19 4.26
C ARG A 288 13.44 16.97 4.94
N THR A 289 12.14 16.69 4.70
CA THR A 289 11.48 15.48 5.20
C THR A 289 11.72 14.29 4.26
N PRO A 290 11.48 13.06 4.71
CA PRO A 290 11.52 11.88 3.85
C PRO A 290 10.28 11.71 2.94
N ALA A 291 9.36 12.69 2.86
CA ALA A 291 8.14 12.61 2.06
C ALA A 291 8.41 12.12 0.62
N GLY A 292 7.61 11.15 0.16
CA GLY A 292 7.75 10.57 -1.17
C GLY A 292 7.31 11.49 -2.30
N TYR A 293 6.44 12.48 -1.99
CA TYR A 293 5.98 13.47 -2.95
C TYR A 293 5.84 14.84 -2.29
N ILE A 294 6.35 15.86 -2.95
CA ILE A 294 6.22 17.26 -2.52
C ILE A 294 5.85 18.09 -3.75
N GLY A 295 4.60 18.54 -3.82
CA GLY A 295 4.08 19.31 -4.93
C GLY A 295 3.63 20.71 -4.51
N ALA A 296 3.82 21.71 -5.38
CA ALA A 296 3.35 23.06 -5.14
C ALA A 296 2.59 23.64 -6.33
N MET A 297 1.41 24.20 -6.05
CA MET A 297 0.59 24.87 -7.05
C MET A 297 1.20 26.20 -7.49
N GLY A 298 0.98 26.56 -8.74
CA GLY A 298 1.38 27.84 -9.30
C GLY A 298 1.63 27.79 -10.80
N SER A 299 1.80 28.97 -11.43
CA SER A 299 2.25 29.06 -12.80
C SER A 299 3.75 28.77 -12.90
N ARG A 300 4.27 28.57 -14.11
CA ARG A 300 5.71 28.43 -14.39
C ARG A 300 6.50 29.63 -13.83
N ARG A 301 5.98 30.86 -14.01
CA ARG A 301 6.58 32.06 -13.42
C ARG A 301 6.59 32.04 -11.89
N THR A 302 5.47 31.63 -11.28
CA THR A 302 5.40 31.47 -9.81
C THR A 302 6.40 30.43 -9.30
N HIS A 303 6.64 29.39 -10.08
CA HIS A 303 7.65 28.39 -9.77
C HIS A 303 9.06 28.98 -9.76
N GLU A 304 9.43 29.72 -10.80
CA GLU A 304 10.74 30.38 -10.89
C GLU A 304 10.97 31.33 -9.70
N ASP A 305 10.02 32.24 -9.44
CA ASP A 305 10.08 33.17 -8.29
C ASP A 305 10.19 32.41 -6.94
N ARG A 306 9.53 31.26 -6.83
CA ARG A 306 9.59 30.40 -5.63
C ARG A 306 10.97 29.76 -5.46
N LEU A 307 11.56 29.22 -6.54
CA LEU A 307 12.90 28.67 -6.50
C LEU A 307 13.96 29.71 -6.08
N GLU A 308 13.86 30.93 -6.58
CA GLU A 308 14.76 32.03 -6.18
C GLU A 308 14.67 32.31 -4.67
N ARG A 309 13.45 32.36 -4.12
CA ARG A 309 13.22 32.56 -2.69
C ARG A 309 13.72 31.40 -1.84
N LEU A 310 13.53 30.16 -2.29
CA LEU A 310 14.01 28.96 -1.60
C LEU A 310 15.54 28.91 -1.59
N ARG A 311 16.21 29.30 -2.69
CA ARG A 311 17.67 29.46 -2.74
C ARG A 311 18.14 30.54 -1.76
N ALA A 312 17.41 31.66 -1.66
CA ALA A 312 17.75 32.75 -0.75
C ALA A 312 17.69 32.35 0.74
N VAL A 313 16.87 31.36 1.11
CA VAL A 313 16.83 30.80 2.46
C VAL A 313 17.75 29.58 2.63
N GLY A 314 18.65 29.31 1.67
CA GLY A 314 19.71 28.30 1.79
C GLY A 314 19.34 26.90 1.35
N MET A 315 18.27 26.70 0.55
CA MET A 315 17.94 25.40 -0.04
C MET A 315 18.94 25.03 -1.14
N THR A 316 19.40 23.79 -1.12
CA THR A 316 20.32 23.23 -2.11
C THR A 316 19.57 22.79 -3.39
N GLU A 317 20.28 22.72 -4.52
CA GLU A 317 19.68 22.20 -5.77
C GLU A 317 19.19 20.75 -5.66
N ALA A 318 19.83 19.93 -4.82
CA ALA A 318 19.39 18.55 -4.56
C ALA A 318 18.04 18.52 -3.81
N GLU A 319 17.83 19.41 -2.83
CA GLU A 319 16.56 19.57 -2.14
C GLU A 319 15.49 20.11 -3.10
N LEU A 320 15.82 21.14 -3.89
CA LEU A 320 14.91 21.75 -4.86
C LEU A 320 14.47 20.80 -5.97
N ALA A 321 15.32 19.85 -6.38
CA ALA A 321 14.98 18.83 -7.38
C ALA A 321 13.84 17.90 -6.95
N ARG A 322 13.54 17.83 -5.65
CA ARG A 322 12.41 17.06 -5.11
C ARG A 322 11.06 17.76 -5.28
N LEU A 323 11.06 19.06 -5.59
CA LEU A 323 9.83 19.85 -5.71
C LEU A 323 9.17 19.64 -7.07
N ARG A 324 7.95 19.16 -7.07
CA ARG A 324 7.06 19.08 -8.23
C ARG A 324 6.25 20.38 -8.34
N SER A 325 6.62 21.24 -9.27
CA SER A 325 5.97 22.55 -9.45
C SER A 325 6.14 23.05 -10.89
N PRO A 326 5.08 23.40 -11.57
CA PRO A 326 3.66 23.28 -11.16
C PRO A 326 3.24 21.84 -10.84
N ILE A 327 2.40 21.67 -9.81
CA ILE A 327 1.93 20.36 -9.34
C ILE A 327 1.00 19.69 -10.36
N GLY A 328 1.15 18.37 -10.57
CA GLY A 328 0.29 17.55 -11.41
C GLY A 328 0.80 17.32 -12.83
N LEU A 329 0.20 16.35 -13.53
CA LEU A 329 0.47 16.07 -14.94
C LEU A 329 -0.19 17.10 -15.87
N ASP A 330 0.39 17.31 -17.05
CA ASP A 330 -0.17 18.17 -18.09
C ASP A 330 -1.35 17.47 -18.78
N LEU A 331 -2.53 17.59 -18.17
CA LEU A 331 -3.81 17.11 -18.72
C LEU A 331 -4.67 18.25 -19.29
N GLY A 332 -4.18 19.50 -19.27
CA GLY A 332 -4.97 20.67 -19.69
C GLY A 332 -6.05 21.06 -18.67
N ALA A 333 -5.91 20.66 -17.40
CA ALA A 333 -6.85 20.89 -16.30
C ALA A 333 -7.15 22.39 -16.08
N ARG A 334 -8.43 22.72 -15.84
CA ARG A 334 -8.90 24.11 -15.63
C ARG A 334 -9.70 24.28 -14.34
N THR A 335 -10.48 23.27 -13.94
CA THR A 335 -11.29 23.33 -12.72
C THR A 335 -10.53 22.76 -11.51
N PRO A 336 -10.95 23.04 -10.28
CA PRO A 336 -10.41 22.42 -9.09
C PRO A 336 -10.42 20.88 -9.16
N GLU A 337 -11.51 20.28 -9.65
CA GLU A 337 -11.68 18.84 -9.80
C GLU A 337 -10.71 18.26 -10.83
N GLU A 338 -10.58 18.88 -12.00
CA GLU A 338 -9.63 18.46 -13.04
C GLU A 338 -8.19 18.57 -12.55
N THR A 339 -7.86 19.62 -11.81
CA THR A 339 -6.53 19.80 -11.20
C THR A 339 -6.28 18.71 -10.16
N ALA A 340 -7.26 18.35 -9.34
CA ALA A 340 -7.13 17.25 -8.39
C ALA A 340 -6.88 15.90 -9.09
N VAL A 341 -7.54 15.65 -10.24
CA VAL A 341 -7.28 14.47 -11.08
C VAL A 341 -5.86 14.51 -11.66
N SER A 342 -5.40 15.68 -12.13
CA SER A 342 -4.03 15.85 -12.64
C SER A 342 -2.97 15.54 -11.57
N ILE A 343 -3.18 16.01 -10.32
CA ILE A 343 -2.31 15.70 -9.18
C ILE A 343 -2.35 14.21 -8.86
N ALA A 344 -3.55 13.61 -8.79
CA ALA A 344 -3.72 12.18 -8.53
C ALA A 344 -3.04 11.31 -9.59
N ALA A 345 -3.13 11.70 -10.87
CA ALA A 345 -2.47 11.01 -11.96
C ALA A 345 -0.93 11.07 -11.84
N GLU A 346 -0.36 12.20 -11.44
CA GLU A 346 1.09 12.31 -11.16
C GLU A 346 1.51 11.43 -9.98
N LEU A 347 0.72 11.39 -8.91
CA LEU A 347 0.98 10.50 -7.75
C LEU A 347 0.99 9.03 -8.15
N ILE A 348 0.01 8.60 -8.95
CA ILE A 348 -0.09 7.22 -9.45
C ILE A 348 1.08 6.91 -10.37
N GLN A 349 1.40 7.81 -11.31
CA GLN A 349 2.50 7.69 -12.24
C GLN A 349 3.84 7.47 -11.52
N LEU A 350 4.14 8.30 -10.53
CA LEU A 350 5.38 8.22 -9.77
C LEU A 350 5.46 6.97 -8.90
N ARG A 351 4.34 6.58 -8.29
CA ARG A 351 4.26 5.39 -7.43
C ARG A 351 4.55 4.10 -8.20
N TRP A 352 4.06 3.99 -9.43
CA TRP A 352 4.09 2.77 -10.21
C TRP A 352 5.02 2.83 -11.43
N GLY A 353 5.72 3.95 -11.64
CA GLY A 353 6.65 4.12 -12.76
C GLY A 353 5.98 4.24 -14.13
N GLY A 354 4.72 4.69 -14.17
CA GLY A 354 3.99 4.92 -15.42
C GLY A 354 4.58 6.08 -16.24
N THR A 355 4.33 6.10 -17.54
CA THR A 355 4.82 7.16 -18.46
C THR A 355 3.94 8.39 -18.45
N GLY A 356 2.65 8.28 -18.06
CA GLY A 356 1.64 9.33 -18.21
C GLY A 356 1.08 9.48 -19.62
N HIS A 357 1.51 8.63 -20.58
CA HIS A 357 0.97 8.60 -21.94
C HIS A 357 -0.38 7.84 -21.98
N ALA A 358 -1.15 8.04 -23.06
CA ALA A 358 -2.32 7.22 -23.31
C ALA A 358 -1.91 5.76 -23.55
N LEU A 359 -2.63 4.80 -22.97
CA LEU A 359 -2.30 3.37 -23.12
C LEU A 359 -2.33 2.89 -24.58
N THR A 360 -3.10 3.55 -25.43
CA THR A 360 -3.11 3.29 -26.88
C THR A 360 -1.79 3.61 -27.59
N ASP A 361 -0.96 4.46 -26.95
CA ASP A 361 0.31 4.93 -27.52
C ASP A 361 1.52 4.23 -26.84
N THR A 362 1.24 3.19 -26.03
CA THR A 362 2.27 2.42 -25.34
C THR A 362 2.22 0.95 -25.76
N GLU A 363 3.34 0.28 -25.70
CA GLU A 363 3.47 -1.15 -25.96
C GLU A 363 3.93 -1.89 -24.69
N GLY A 364 3.65 -3.20 -24.61
CA GLY A 364 4.09 -4.04 -23.51
C GLY A 364 3.07 -4.19 -22.39
N ARG A 365 3.55 -4.34 -21.16
CA ARG A 365 2.69 -4.57 -19.98
C ARG A 365 2.00 -3.28 -19.55
N ILE A 366 0.70 -3.35 -19.26
CA ILE A 366 -0.07 -2.22 -18.70
C ILE A 366 0.37 -1.91 -17.26
N HIS A 367 0.60 -2.97 -16.47
CA HIS A 367 1.10 -2.82 -15.09
C HIS A 367 2.60 -3.06 -15.07
N HIS A 368 3.35 -2.06 -14.60
CA HIS A 368 4.79 -2.17 -14.39
C HIS A 368 5.07 -2.96 -13.11
N GLU A 369 6.12 -3.79 -13.11
CA GLU A 369 6.62 -4.37 -11.87
C GLU A 369 7.11 -3.23 -10.98
N SER A 370 6.72 -3.23 -9.71
CA SER A 370 7.22 -2.23 -8.76
C SER A 370 8.75 -2.24 -8.79
N ALA A 371 9.38 -1.09 -8.93
CA ALA A 371 10.85 -0.96 -8.96
C ALA A 371 11.53 -1.46 -7.66
N HIS A 372 10.75 -1.98 -6.73
CA HIS A 372 11.13 -2.49 -5.40
C HIS A 372 10.73 -3.98 -5.19
N ALA A 373 10.34 -4.71 -6.26
CA ALA A 373 10.06 -6.15 -6.16
C ALA A 373 11.35 -6.98 -6.18
#